data_491cdb4472e207b6c46537c1e568f5a4
#
_entry.id   491cdb4472e207b6c46537c1e568f5a4
#
_cell.length_a   1.000
_cell.length_b   1.000
_cell.length_c   1.000
_cell.angle_alpha   90.00
_cell.angle_beta   90.00
_cell.angle_gamma   90.00
#
_symmetry.space_group_name_H-M   'P 1'
#
loop_
_entity.id
_entity.type
_entity.pdbx_description
1 polymer ?
#
loop_
_entity_poly.entity_id
_entity_poly.type
_entity_poly.pdbx_seq_one_letter_code
_entity_poly.pdbx_strand_id
1 'polypeptide(L)'
;MPSLIPDAAAFERRLAGLPIVKHPASQVVLTAGSKTGRLLFLRSGAVEVIKDGEKIAQVTAPGSVFGEQAILLDQPHTADVRTLEQSEFYVADAQTMLAGDPTVALYVAAILARRLDAANRSLIEVSTNSKLASLLA
;
A
#
# COMPACT_ATOMS: atom_id res chain seq x y z
N MET A 1 -15.98 23.39 -2.71
CA MET A 1 -16.39 22.18 -1.96
C MET A 1 -15.20 21.66 -1.17
N PRO A 2 -15.38 21.37 0.11
CA PRO A 2 -14.26 20.81 0.88
C PRO A 2 -13.87 19.43 0.35
N SER A 3 -12.59 19.11 0.49
CA SER A 3 -12.07 17.79 0.12
C SER A 3 -12.65 16.70 1.03
N LEU A 4 -12.97 15.55 0.44
CA LEU A 4 -13.35 14.35 1.20
C LEU A 4 -12.14 13.64 1.83
N ILE A 5 -10.93 13.97 1.37
CA ILE A 5 -9.71 13.33 1.85
C ILE A 5 -9.37 13.88 3.23
N PRO A 6 -9.22 13.03 4.27
CA PRO A 6 -8.77 13.48 5.58
C PRO A 6 -7.34 14.06 5.48
N ASP A 7 -7.03 15.04 6.34
CA ASP A 7 -5.67 15.56 6.37
C ASP A 7 -4.69 14.54 6.99
N ALA A 8 -3.40 14.73 6.72
CA ALA A 8 -2.36 13.81 7.19
C ALA A 8 -2.31 13.74 8.72
N ALA A 9 -2.54 14.86 9.41
CA ALA A 9 -2.51 14.89 10.87
C ALA A 9 -3.66 14.09 11.49
N ALA A 10 -4.86 14.15 10.90
CA ALA A 10 -6.00 13.36 11.34
C ALA A 10 -5.71 11.85 11.17
N PHE A 11 -5.12 11.48 10.05
CA PHE A 11 -4.74 10.09 9.78
C PHE A 11 -3.67 9.60 10.75
N GLU A 12 -2.62 10.36 10.98
CA GLU A 12 -1.56 10.01 11.93
C GLU A 12 -2.09 9.81 13.35
N ARG A 13 -3.04 10.65 13.78
CA ARG A 13 -3.68 10.48 15.09
C ARG A 13 -4.43 9.15 15.20
N ARG A 14 -5.04 8.68 14.12
CA ARG A 14 -5.71 7.38 14.09
C ARG A 14 -4.71 6.23 14.18
N LEU A 15 -3.55 6.37 13.57
CA LEU A 15 -2.51 5.34 13.60
C LEU A 15 -1.79 5.30 14.95
N ALA A 16 -1.64 6.43 15.63
CA ALA A 16 -0.82 6.54 16.85
C ALA A 16 -1.28 5.62 18.00
N GLY A 17 -2.55 5.20 18.01
CA GLY A 17 -3.07 4.27 19.01
C GLY A 17 -2.88 2.79 18.69
N LEU A 18 -2.34 2.47 17.52
CA LEU A 18 -2.18 1.08 17.07
C LEU A 18 -0.88 0.46 17.60
N PRO A 19 -0.84 -0.88 17.76
CA PRO A 19 0.40 -1.57 18.07
C PRO A 19 1.47 -1.32 17.00
N ILE A 20 2.72 -1.19 17.43
CA ILE A 20 3.88 -1.03 16.55
C ILE A 20 4.68 -2.32 16.59
N VAL A 21 5.03 -2.84 15.42
CA VAL A 21 5.90 -4.01 15.27
C VAL A 21 7.15 -3.59 14.50
N LYS A 22 8.31 -3.98 15.03
CA LYS A 22 9.62 -3.74 14.41
C LYS A 22 10.07 -5.00 13.68
N HIS A 23 10.61 -4.82 12.50
CA HIS A 23 11.21 -5.90 11.72
C HIS A 23 12.63 -5.51 11.30
N PRO A 24 13.60 -6.44 11.40
CA PRO A 24 14.93 -6.20 10.85
C PRO A 24 14.91 -6.15 9.33
N ALA A 25 16.03 -5.78 8.73
CA ALA A 25 16.20 -5.82 7.28
C ALA A 25 16.02 -7.23 6.71
N SER A 26 15.62 -7.33 5.46
CA SER A 26 15.50 -8.56 4.70
C SER A 26 14.48 -9.56 5.26
N GLN A 27 13.43 -9.07 5.91
CA GLN A 27 12.37 -9.89 6.45
C GLN A 27 11.07 -9.71 5.65
N VAL A 28 10.41 -10.83 5.31
CA VAL A 28 9.09 -10.80 4.68
C VAL A 28 8.04 -10.58 5.76
N VAL A 29 7.31 -9.47 5.64
CA VAL A 29 6.27 -9.06 6.61
C VAL A 29 4.86 -9.41 6.15
N LEU A 30 4.64 -9.52 4.84
CA LEU A 30 3.44 -10.07 4.22
C LEU A 30 3.87 -11.07 3.15
N THR A 31 3.22 -12.23 3.12
CA THR A 31 3.55 -13.30 2.19
C THR A 31 2.41 -13.49 1.18
N ALA A 32 2.74 -13.54 -0.10
CA ALA A 32 1.78 -13.89 -1.15
C ALA A 32 1.13 -15.24 -0.86
N GLY A 33 -0.17 -15.33 -1.05
CA GLY A 33 -0.94 -16.54 -0.77
C GLY A 33 -1.45 -16.66 0.66
N SER A 34 -0.96 -15.85 1.60
CA SER A 34 -1.47 -15.83 2.98
C SER A 34 -2.68 -14.91 3.12
N LYS A 35 -3.51 -15.19 4.11
CA LYS A 35 -4.72 -14.41 4.41
C LYS A 35 -4.68 -14.07 5.91
N THR A 36 -4.23 -12.88 6.25
CA THR A 36 -3.96 -12.50 7.64
C THR A 36 -5.07 -11.68 8.29
N GLY A 37 -5.91 -11.01 7.50
CA GLY A 37 -6.90 -10.07 8.03
C GLY A 37 -6.31 -8.80 8.61
N ARG A 38 -5.05 -8.51 8.36
CA ARG A 38 -4.34 -7.37 8.95
C ARG A 38 -3.96 -6.34 7.90
N LEU A 39 -4.03 -5.07 8.31
CA LEU A 39 -3.44 -3.94 7.60
C LEU A 39 -2.12 -3.56 8.28
N LEU A 40 -1.12 -3.29 7.47
CA LEU A 40 0.15 -2.73 7.92
C LEU A 40 0.28 -1.31 7.37
N PHE A 41 0.67 -0.37 8.24
CA PHE A 41 0.99 0.99 7.82
C PHE A 41 2.46 1.26 8.15
N LEU A 42 3.22 1.68 7.15
CA LEU A 42 4.64 1.96 7.36
C LEU A 42 4.80 3.18 8.28
N ARG A 43 5.51 3.00 9.38
CA ARG A 43 5.87 4.09 10.29
C ARG A 43 7.24 4.66 9.93
N SER A 44 8.22 3.78 9.70
CA SER A 44 9.58 4.14 9.32
C SER A 44 10.26 2.98 8.62
N GLY A 45 11.26 3.28 7.83
CA GLY A 45 12.05 2.29 7.11
C GLY A 45 11.77 2.25 5.62
N ALA A 46 12.11 1.13 4.99
CA ALA A 46 11.95 0.92 3.56
C ALA A 46 11.59 -0.54 3.28
N VAL A 47 10.66 -0.73 2.36
CA VAL A 47 10.22 -2.06 1.94
C VAL A 47 10.20 -2.17 0.42
N GLU A 48 10.28 -3.40 -0.08
CA GLU A 48 10.00 -3.72 -1.48
C GLU A 48 8.79 -4.62 -1.57
N VAL A 49 8.02 -4.43 -2.63
CA VAL A 49 6.87 -5.26 -2.97
C VAL A 49 7.28 -6.17 -4.12
N ILE A 50 7.12 -7.48 -3.93
CA ILE A 50 7.55 -8.51 -4.88
C ILE A 50 6.34 -9.32 -5.29
N LYS A 51 6.09 -9.41 -6.59
CA LYS A 51 4.99 -10.19 -7.15
C LYS A 51 5.52 -11.08 -8.26
N ASP A 52 5.22 -12.39 -8.16
CA ASP A 52 5.68 -13.40 -9.12
C ASP A 52 7.21 -13.35 -9.33
N GLY A 53 7.96 -13.15 -8.25
CA GLY A 53 9.41 -13.05 -8.26
C GLY A 53 9.97 -11.72 -8.75
N GLU A 54 9.13 -10.77 -9.11
CA GLU A 54 9.54 -9.48 -9.65
C GLU A 54 9.29 -8.36 -8.64
N LYS A 55 10.27 -7.49 -8.47
CA LYS A 55 10.12 -6.28 -7.66
C LYS A 55 9.26 -5.28 -8.42
N ILE A 56 8.06 -5.01 -7.92
CA ILE A 56 7.12 -4.09 -8.57
C ILE A 56 7.11 -2.70 -7.95
N ALA A 57 7.60 -2.55 -6.72
CA ALA A 57 7.64 -1.24 -6.05
C ALA A 57 8.66 -1.24 -4.92
N GLN A 58 9.16 -0.04 -4.61
CA GLN A 58 9.89 0.25 -3.38
C GLN A 58 9.16 1.37 -2.66
N VAL A 59 8.91 1.21 -1.36
CA VAL A 59 8.06 2.11 -0.59
C VAL A 59 8.82 2.57 0.65
N THR A 60 8.89 3.89 0.81
CA THR A 60 9.57 4.54 1.95
C THR A 60 8.69 5.58 2.64
N ALA A 61 7.55 5.93 2.05
CA ALA A 61 6.69 6.99 2.58
C ALA A 61 5.95 6.53 3.84
N PRO A 62 6.12 7.23 4.98
CA PRO A 62 5.33 6.95 6.17
C PRO A 62 3.83 7.05 5.89
N GLY A 63 3.05 6.17 6.49
CA GLY A 63 1.61 6.09 6.25
C GLY A 63 1.21 5.19 5.08
N SER A 64 2.15 4.68 4.31
CA SER A 64 1.85 3.72 3.24
C SER A 64 1.19 2.48 3.79
N VAL A 65 0.14 2.00 3.12
CA VAL A 65 -0.67 0.87 3.56
C VAL A 65 -0.37 -0.39 2.75
N PHE A 66 -0.37 -1.53 3.45
CA PHE A 66 -0.17 -2.84 2.84
C PHE A 66 -1.24 -3.82 3.34
N GLY A 67 -1.68 -4.71 2.46
CA GLY A 67 -2.68 -5.74 2.78
C GLY A 67 -4.12 -5.35 2.49
N GLU A 68 -4.37 -4.13 2.02
CA GLU A 68 -5.72 -3.60 1.78
C GLU A 68 -6.46 -4.34 0.66
N GLN A 69 -5.77 -4.76 -0.41
CA GLN A 69 -6.41 -5.49 -1.50
C GLN A 69 -6.98 -6.83 -1.04
N ALA A 70 -6.23 -7.56 -0.25
CA ALA A 70 -6.65 -8.85 0.26
C ALA A 70 -7.95 -8.74 1.07
N ILE A 71 -8.06 -7.68 1.87
CA ILE A 71 -9.24 -7.45 2.71
C ILE A 71 -10.42 -6.97 1.86
N LEU A 72 -10.21 -5.95 1.04
CA LEU A 72 -11.29 -5.33 0.27
C LEU A 72 -11.84 -6.26 -0.81
N LEU A 73 -11.01 -7.15 -1.36
CA LEU A 73 -11.39 -8.11 -2.39
C LEU A 73 -11.66 -9.51 -1.82
N ASP A 74 -11.53 -9.69 -0.50
CA ASP A 74 -11.72 -10.99 0.17
C ASP A 74 -10.91 -12.11 -0.52
N GLN A 75 -9.61 -11.88 -0.63
CA GLN A 75 -8.69 -12.82 -1.28
C GLN A 75 -7.36 -12.88 -0.52
N PRO A 76 -6.52 -13.89 -0.77
CA PRO A 76 -5.16 -13.90 -0.23
C PRO A 76 -4.31 -12.74 -0.74
N HIS A 77 -3.25 -12.39 0.00
CA HIS A 77 -2.27 -11.41 -0.46
C HIS A 77 -1.68 -11.84 -1.79
N THR A 78 -1.51 -10.91 -2.72
CA THR A 78 -1.02 -11.20 -4.08
C THR A 78 0.47 -10.94 -4.24
N ALA A 79 1.11 -10.34 -3.24
CA ALA A 79 2.52 -9.99 -3.29
C ALA A 79 3.17 -10.20 -1.93
N ASP A 80 4.48 -10.38 -1.94
CA ASP A 80 5.30 -10.32 -0.74
C ASP A 80 5.68 -8.87 -0.46
N VAL A 81 5.72 -8.50 0.81
CA VAL A 81 6.30 -7.23 1.28
C VAL A 81 7.52 -7.60 2.12
N ARG A 82 8.69 -7.12 1.72
CA ARG A 82 9.97 -7.44 2.35
C ARG A 82 10.69 -6.17 2.75
N THR A 83 11.24 -6.15 3.96
CA THR A 83 12.01 -5.00 4.45
C THR A 83 13.37 -4.94 3.75
N LEU A 84 13.78 -3.71 3.41
CA LEU A 84 15.11 -3.42 2.87
C LEU A 84 16.07 -2.96 3.98
N GLU A 85 15.51 -2.42 5.05
CA GLU A 85 16.22 -1.97 6.25
C GLU A 85 15.33 -2.22 7.46
N GLN A 86 15.83 -1.98 8.65
CA GLN A 86 14.98 -2.04 9.85
C GLN A 86 13.77 -1.13 9.67
N SER A 87 12.58 -1.69 9.83
CA SER A 87 11.33 -0.99 9.56
C SER A 87 10.34 -1.20 10.68
N GLU A 88 9.51 -0.20 10.90
CA GLU A 88 8.44 -0.24 11.89
C GLU A 88 7.09 -0.08 11.19
N PHE A 89 6.09 -0.82 11.68
CA PHE A 89 4.74 -0.81 11.13
C PHE A 89 3.72 -0.64 12.24
N TYR A 90 2.69 0.15 11.99
CA TYR A 90 1.44 0.05 12.73
C TYR A 90 0.66 -1.12 12.22
N VAL A 91 0.08 -1.92 13.12
CA VAL A 91 -0.69 -3.11 12.76
C VAL A 91 -2.13 -2.95 13.22
N ALA A 92 -3.07 -3.16 12.30
CA ALA A 92 -4.49 -3.06 12.59
C ALA A 92 -5.24 -4.30 12.15
N ASP A 93 -6.32 -4.64 12.87
CA ASP A 93 -7.33 -5.54 12.35
C ASP A 93 -8.08 -4.80 11.24
N ALA A 94 -8.00 -5.31 10.02
CA ALA A 94 -8.49 -4.62 8.85
C ALA A 94 -10.00 -4.42 8.87
N GLN A 95 -10.76 -5.46 9.23
CA GLN A 95 -12.21 -5.39 9.22
C GLN A 95 -12.72 -4.40 10.26
N THR A 96 -12.19 -4.46 11.47
CA THR A 96 -12.55 -3.53 12.55
C THR A 96 -12.23 -2.08 12.17
N MET A 97 -11.04 -1.84 11.62
CA MET A 97 -10.58 -0.50 11.30
C MET A 97 -11.32 0.10 10.10
N LEU A 98 -11.44 -0.64 9.02
CA LEU A 98 -12.08 -0.13 7.80
C LEU A 98 -13.60 0.04 7.97
N ALA A 99 -14.25 -0.88 8.68
CA ALA A 99 -15.69 -0.78 8.93
C ALA A 99 -16.03 0.22 10.03
N GLY A 100 -15.15 0.39 11.01
CA GLY A 100 -15.41 1.21 12.19
C GLY A 100 -14.84 2.62 12.17
N ASP A 101 -13.94 2.94 11.25
CA ASP A 101 -13.30 4.26 11.19
C ASP A 101 -13.39 4.87 9.78
N PRO A 102 -14.40 5.75 9.53
CA PRO A 102 -14.57 6.38 8.22
C PRO A 102 -13.36 7.21 7.78
N THR A 103 -12.63 7.83 8.70
CA THR A 103 -11.43 8.62 8.39
C THR A 103 -10.37 7.75 7.76
N VAL A 104 -10.10 6.59 8.34
CA VAL A 104 -9.12 5.63 7.80
C VAL A 104 -9.60 5.05 6.48
N ALA A 105 -10.88 4.67 6.40
CA ALA A 105 -11.44 4.11 5.16
C ALA A 105 -11.32 5.09 3.99
N LEU A 106 -11.62 6.37 4.19
CA LEU A 106 -11.47 7.40 3.15
C LEU A 106 -10.01 7.63 2.77
N TYR A 107 -9.11 7.59 3.74
CA TYR A 107 -7.68 7.75 3.46
C TYR A 107 -7.13 6.59 2.64
N VAL A 108 -7.48 5.36 2.99
CA VAL A 108 -7.11 4.17 2.23
C VAL A 108 -7.70 4.23 0.81
N ALA A 109 -8.96 4.63 0.67
CA ALA A 109 -9.59 4.82 -0.63
C ALA A 109 -8.83 5.84 -1.49
N ALA A 110 -8.41 6.96 -0.91
CA ALA A 110 -7.63 7.98 -1.61
C ALA A 110 -6.26 7.45 -2.07
N ILE A 111 -5.58 6.67 -1.23
CA ILE A 111 -4.31 6.02 -1.59
C ILE A 111 -4.52 5.09 -2.80
N LEU A 112 -5.54 4.26 -2.76
CA LEU A 112 -5.85 3.32 -3.85
C LEU A 112 -6.21 4.05 -5.14
N ALA A 113 -6.99 5.13 -5.05
CA ALA A 113 -7.34 5.96 -6.21
C ALA A 113 -6.09 6.58 -6.84
N ARG A 114 -5.14 7.08 -6.04
CA ARG A 114 -3.87 7.62 -6.52
C ARG A 114 -3.02 6.56 -7.21
N ARG A 115 -2.97 5.35 -6.64
CA ARG A 115 -2.24 4.22 -7.25
C ARG A 115 -2.85 3.84 -8.60
N LEU A 116 -4.19 3.82 -8.68
CA LEU A 116 -4.88 3.55 -9.93
C LEU A 116 -4.60 4.63 -10.98
N ASP A 117 -4.65 5.90 -10.59
CA ASP A 117 -4.33 7.02 -11.47
C ASP A 117 -2.89 6.92 -12.00
N ALA A 118 -1.93 6.62 -11.14
CA ALA A 118 -0.54 6.43 -11.54
C ALA A 118 -0.38 5.24 -12.50
N ALA A 119 -1.06 4.12 -12.25
CA ALA A 119 -1.03 2.96 -13.13
C ALA A 119 -1.63 3.27 -14.51
N ASN A 120 -2.74 4.01 -14.55
CA ASN A 120 -3.37 4.44 -15.80
C ASN A 120 -2.46 5.36 -16.60
N ARG A 121 -1.77 6.29 -15.95
CA ARG A 121 -0.79 7.16 -16.62
C ARG A 121 0.35 6.36 -17.24
N SER A 122 0.88 5.38 -16.51
CA SER A 122 1.94 4.49 -17.01
C SER A 122 1.47 3.70 -18.24
N LEU A 123 0.23 3.19 -18.25
CA LEU A 123 -0.35 2.50 -19.39
C LEU A 123 -0.49 3.43 -20.60
N ILE A 124 -0.91 4.66 -20.41
CA ILE A 124 -1.02 5.65 -21.47
C ILE A 124 0.36 5.97 -22.07
N GLU A 125 1.38 6.17 -21.24
CA GLU A 125 2.75 6.42 -21.68
C GLU A 125 3.30 5.26 -22.51
N VAL A 126 3.14 4.02 -22.06
CA VAL A 126 3.57 2.83 -22.77
C VAL A 126 2.84 2.72 -24.14
N SER A 127 1.53 2.94 -24.16
CA SER A 127 0.75 2.93 -25.39
C SER A 127 1.21 4.01 -26.38
N THR A 128 1.47 5.22 -25.89
CA THR A 128 1.97 6.34 -26.70
C THR A 128 3.35 6.04 -27.28
N ASN A 129 4.25 5.51 -26.47
CA ASN A 129 5.60 5.13 -26.90
C ASN A 129 5.55 4.02 -27.95
N SER A 130 4.68 3.04 -27.78
CA SER A 130 4.48 1.98 -28.78
C SER A 130 3.98 2.52 -30.11
N LYS A 131 3.06 3.47 -30.09
CA LYS A 131 2.55 4.13 -31.30
C LYS A 131 3.65 4.91 -32.00
N LEU A 132 4.46 5.67 -31.25
CA LEU A 132 5.59 6.40 -31.82
C LEU A 132 6.62 5.45 -32.43
N ALA A 133 6.96 4.37 -31.77
CA ALA A 133 7.88 3.37 -32.30
C ALA A 133 7.36 2.77 -33.61
N SER A 134 6.06 2.50 -33.70
CA SER A 134 5.44 1.99 -34.92
C SER A 134 5.53 3.01 -36.09
N LEU A 135 5.42 4.30 -35.80
CA LEU A 135 5.54 5.35 -36.82
C LEU A 135 6.97 5.54 -37.31
N LEU A 136 7.96 5.23 -36.47
CA LEU A 136 9.38 5.37 -36.81
C LEU A 136 9.98 4.13 -37.46
N ALA A 137 9.29 3.02 -37.37
CA ALA A 137 9.69 1.77 -38.01
C ALA A 137 9.28 1.78 -39.49
#